data_0db303897ac20062d791742448d3be81
#
_entry.id   0db303897ac20062d791742448d3be81
#
_cell.length_a   1.000
_cell.length_b   1.000
_cell.length_c   1.000
_cell.angle_alpha   90.00
_cell.angle_beta   90.00
_cell.angle_gamma   90.00
#
_symmetry.space_group_name_H-M   'P 1'
#
loop_
_entity.id
_entity.type
_entity.pdbx_description
1 polymer ?
#
loop_
_entity_poly.entity_id
_entity_poly.type
_entity_poly.pdbx_seq_one_letter_code
_entity_poly.pdbx_strand_id
1 'polypeptide(L)'
;MDISIKLLEDALKKAWSKETCYLPDQEKWNNQNPAFGQCAVTALIIQDFFGGEILCCVHYHHYWNRLPNGEEIDLTRSQFEDKISPCADKVVPREYILESESAKKVKTLERYLLLKNRVNKIIDRKEDL
;
A
#
# COMPACT_ATOMS: atom_id res chain seq x y z
N MET A 1 -2.20 -6.22 -20.21
CA MET A 1 -1.03 -5.37 -20.44
C MET A 1 -0.15 -5.32 -19.20
N ASP A 2 1.14 -5.49 -19.39
CA ASP A 2 2.07 -5.48 -18.25
C ASP A 2 2.31 -4.05 -17.77
N ILE A 3 2.25 -3.87 -16.44
CA ILE A 3 2.52 -2.60 -15.82
C ILE A 3 3.87 -2.70 -15.09
N SER A 4 4.67 -1.65 -15.20
CA SER A 4 5.95 -1.61 -14.47
C SER A 4 5.75 -1.16 -13.02
N ILE A 5 6.70 -1.53 -12.16
CA ILE A 5 6.69 -1.08 -10.77
C ILE A 5 6.74 0.46 -10.72
N LYS A 6 7.55 1.07 -11.59
CA LYS A 6 7.67 2.52 -11.64
C LYS A 6 6.35 3.21 -12.00
N LEU A 7 5.63 2.66 -12.97
CA LEU A 7 4.32 3.20 -13.37
C LEU A 7 3.33 3.10 -12.20
N LEU A 8 3.31 1.95 -11.52
CA LEU A 8 2.43 1.77 -10.36
C LEU A 8 2.82 2.73 -9.23
N GLU A 9 4.11 2.87 -8.95
CA GLU A 9 4.58 3.80 -7.92
C GLU A 9 4.14 5.22 -8.21
N ASP A 10 4.29 5.67 -9.46
CA ASP A 10 3.88 7.03 -9.84
C ASP A 10 2.37 7.22 -9.68
N ALA A 11 1.58 6.20 -10.05
CA ALA A 11 0.13 6.25 -9.89
C ALA A 11 -0.28 6.31 -8.41
N LEU A 12 0.39 5.51 -7.57
CA LEU A 12 0.13 5.50 -6.12
C LEU A 12 0.42 6.86 -5.50
N LYS A 13 1.54 7.48 -5.86
CA LYS A 13 1.91 8.80 -5.33
C LYS A 13 0.85 9.86 -5.64
N LYS A 14 0.18 9.75 -6.77
CA LYS A 14 -0.90 10.65 -7.16
C LYS A 14 -2.23 10.29 -6.49
N ALA A 15 -2.42 9.02 -6.15
CA ALA A 15 -3.70 8.52 -5.64
C ALA A 15 -3.81 8.58 -4.12
N TRP A 16 -2.69 8.48 -3.38
CA TRP A 16 -2.71 8.54 -1.92
C TRP A 16 -3.30 9.85 -1.44
N SER A 17 -4.12 9.76 -0.38
CA SER A 17 -4.75 10.93 0.22
C SER A 17 -5.10 10.64 1.67
N LYS A 18 -5.65 11.64 2.34
CA LYS A 18 -6.17 11.49 3.70
C LYS A 18 -7.16 10.32 3.77
N GLU A 19 -8.06 10.21 2.78
CA GLU A 19 -9.13 9.20 2.78
C GLU A 19 -8.62 7.78 2.61
N THR A 20 -7.44 7.58 2.03
CA THR A 20 -6.84 6.25 1.89
C THR A 20 -5.89 5.93 3.03
N CYS A 21 -5.54 6.89 3.87
CA CYS A 21 -4.67 6.73 5.03
C CYS A 21 -5.34 5.88 6.12
N TYR A 22 -4.52 5.19 6.91
CA TYR A 22 -4.99 4.45 8.09
C TYR A 22 -5.92 5.32 8.92
N LEU A 23 -7.12 4.82 9.21
CA LEU A 23 -8.21 5.63 9.76
C LEU A 23 -7.81 6.45 11.00
N PRO A 24 -7.18 5.85 12.04
CA PRO A 24 -6.80 6.62 13.22
C PRO A 24 -5.79 7.74 12.96
N ASP A 25 -5.06 7.69 11.85
CA ASP A 25 -4.00 8.65 11.52
C ASP A 25 -4.41 9.68 10.47
N GLN A 26 -5.65 9.62 9.99
CA GLN A 26 -6.09 10.50 8.89
C GLN A 26 -5.90 11.98 9.20
N GLU A 27 -6.12 12.41 10.45
CA GLU A 27 -5.96 13.81 10.83
C GLU A 27 -4.50 14.29 10.73
N LYS A 28 -3.54 13.37 10.76
CA LYS A 28 -2.11 13.69 10.67
C LYS A 28 -1.59 13.67 9.24
N TRP A 29 -2.38 13.14 8.30
CA TRP A 29 -1.95 13.00 6.92
C TRP A 29 -1.79 14.38 6.25
N ASN A 30 -0.72 14.55 5.46
CA ASN A 30 -0.54 15.74 4.63
C ASN A 30 0.23 15.36 3.36
N ASN A 31 0.23 16.25 2.37
CA ASN A 31 0.80 15.93 1.06
C ASN A 31 2.32 16.05 0.99
N GLN A 32 2.98 16.39 2.08
CA GLN A 32 4.44 16.37 2.15
C GLN A 32 4.98 14.97 2.49
N ASN A 33 4.12 14.10 3.04
CA ASN A 33 4.44 12.70 3.30
C ASN A 33 3.25 11.84 2.85
N PRO A 34 3.01 11.75 1.54
CA PRO A 34 1.78 11.11 1.04
C PRO A 34 1.69 9.62 1.32
N ALA A 35 2.83 8.93 1.55
CA ALA A 35 2.83 7.50 1.87
C ALA A 35 2.41 7.21 3.31
N PHE A 36 2.29 8.22 4.15
CA PHE A 36 1.95 8.06 5.57
C PHE A 36 0.61 7.33 5.73
N GLY A 37 0.62 6.22 6.48
CA GLY A 37 -0.58 5.43 6.75
C GLY A 37 -1.11 4.64 5.56
N GLN A 38 -0.33 4.47 4.49
CA GLN A 38 -0.78 3.82 3.26
C GLN A 38 -0.28 2.38 3.09
N CYS A 39 0.45 1.82 4.05
CA CYS A 39 1.16 0.56 3.82
C CYS A 39 0.24 -0.63 3.52
N ALA A 40 -0.82 -0.82 4.29
CA ALA A 40 -1.70 -1.97 4.12
C ALA A 40 -2.41 -1.95 2.76
N VAL A 41 -3.05 -0.83 2.44
CA VAL A 41 -3.80 -0.69 1.18
C VAL A 41 -2.88 -0.76 -0.04
N THR A 42 -1.67 -0.20 0.08
CA THR A 42 -0.69 -0.24 -1.00
C THR A 42 -0.16 -1.65 -1.23
N ALA A 43 0.14 -2.40 -0.14
CA ALA A 43 0.61 -3.77 -0.27
C ALA A 43 -0.42 -4.67 -0.97
N LEU A 44 -1.70 -4.47 -0.68
CA LEU A 44 -2.77 -5.21 -1.35
C LEU A 44 -2.80 -4.93 -2.86
N ILE A 45 -2.65 -3.68 -3.23
CA ILE A 45 -2.66 -3.28 -4.66
C ILE A 45 -1.44 -3.84 -5.39
N ILE A 46 -0.26 -3.78 -4.78
CA ILE A 46 0.95 -4.36 -5.39
C ILE A 46 0.75 -5.85 -5.61
N GLN A 47 0.18 -6.56 -4.64
CA GLN A 47 -0.11 -7.98 -4.79
C GLN A 47 -1.11 -8.24 -5.94
N ASP A 48 -2.10 -7.37 -6.11
CA ASP A 48 -3.06 -7.49 -7.22
C ASP A 48 -2.36 -7.43 -8.59
N PHE A 49 -1.37 -6.56 -8.74
CA PHE A 49 -0.69 -6.37 -10.03
C PHE A 49 0.45 -7.36 -10.27
N PHE A 50 1.19 -7.74 -9.23
CA PHE A 50 2.44 -8.50 -9.39
C PHE A 50 2.43 -9.88 -8.72
N GLY A 51 1.44 -10.16 -7.87
CA GLY A 51 1.43 -11.40 -7.09
C GLY A 51 2.42 -11.36 -5.95
N GLY A 52 2.88 -12.52 -5.53
CA GLY A 52 3.83 -12.64 -4.43
C GLY A 52 3.16 -12.59 -3.07
N GLU A 53 3.94 -12.19 -2.06
CA GLU A 53 3.55 -12.23 -0.66
C GLU A 53 3.55 -10.85 -0.04
N ILE A 54 2.75 -10.69 1.02
CA ILE A 54 2.78 -9.48 1.84
C ILE A 54 3.53 -9.79 3.12
N LEU A 55 4.54 -8.97 3.42
CA LEU A 55 5.37 -9.10 4.62
C LEU A 55 4.92 -8.11 5.67
N CYS A 56 5.17 -8.45 6.94
CA CYS A 56 4.79 -7.60 8.06
C CYS A 56 5.93 -7.44 9.04
N CYS A 57 6.13 -6.22 9.54
CA CYS A 57 6.94 -5.94 10.71
C CYS A 57 5.99 -5.56 11.84
N VAL A 58 5.87 -6.43 12.85
CA VAL A 58 4.92 -6.23 13.95
C VAL A 58 5.27 -4.99 14.76
N HIS A 59 6.57 -4.76 15.02
CA HIS A 59 7.02 -3.63 15.85
C HIS A 59 6.58 -2.28 15.30
N TYR A 60 6.67 -2.12 13.96
CA TYR A 60 6.31 -0.86 13.31
C TYR A 60 4.91 -0.88 12.69
N HIS A 61 4.18 -2.00 12.81
CA HIS A 61 2.87 -2.18 12.16
C HIS A 61 2.94 -1.84 10.68
N HIS A 62 4.00 -2.33 10.02
CA HIS A 62 4.30 -1.99 8.64
C HIS A 62 4.14 -3.20 7.73
N TYR A 63 3.58 -2.98 6.53
CA TYR A 63 3.41 -4.01 5.50
C TYR A 63 4.15 -3.58 4.23
N TRP A 64 4.74 -4.56 3.55
CA TRP A 64 5.33 -4.36 2.23
C TRP A 64 5.30 -5.68 1.47
N ASN A 65 5.99 -5.79 0.33
CA ASN A 65 5.81 -6.91 -0.58
C ASN A 65 7.09 -7.66 -0.88
N ARG A 66 6.96 -8.97 -1.06
CA ARG A 66 7.99 -9.80 -1.68
C ARG A 66 7.40 -10.35 -2.98
N LEU A 67 8.02 -10.00 -4.10
CA LEU A 67 7.58 -10.40 -5.43
C LEU A 67 7.84 -11.90 -5.65
N PRO A 68 7.20 -12.53 -6.67
CA PRO A 68 7.43 -13.95 -6.95
C PRO A 68 8.88 -14.32 -7.21
N ASN A 69 9.72 -13.38 -7.68
CA ASN A 69 11.15 -13.61 -7.90
C ASN A 69 11.98 -13.51 -6.63
N GLY A 70 11.36 -13.25 -5.49
CA GLY A 70 12.04 -13.10 -4.19
C GLY A 70 12.48 -11.69 -3.84
N GLU A 71 12.37 -10.74 -4.78
CA GLU A 71 12.73 -9.36 -4.52
C GLU A 71 11.71 -8.69 -3.59
N GLU A 72 12.19 -7.99 -2.57
CA GLU A 72 11.33 -7.20 -1.69
C GLU A 72 11.21 -5.78 -2.21
N ILE A 73 10.00 -5.26 -2.22
CA ILE A 73 9.75 -3.86 -2.55
C ILE A 73 8.86 -3.23 -1.48
N ASP A 74 9.12 -1.98 -1.17
CA ASP A 74 8.39 -1.23 -0.15
C ASP A 74 8.11 0.18 -0.66
N LEU A 75 6.98 0.34 -1.35
CA LEU A 75 6.65 1.61 -1.99
C LEU A 75 6.16 2.68 -1.01
N THR A 76 5.91 2.31 0.26
CA THR A 76 5.54 3.28 1.29
C THR A 76 6.66 3.55 2.29
N ARG A 77 7.89 3.09 2.00
CA ARG A 77 9.03 3.25 2.91
C ARG A 77 9.30 4.72 3.27
N SER A 78 9.01 5.63 2.36
CA SER A 78 9.23 7.06 2.57
C SER A 78 8.39 7.63 3.74
N GLN A 79 7.32 6.93 4.16
CA GLN A 79 6.52 7.40 5.31
C GLN A 79 7.36 7.54 6.59
N PHE A 80 8.44 6.78 6.68
CA PHE A 80 9.32 6.78 7.87
C PHE A 80 10.48 7.77 7.76
N GLU A 81 10.61 8.46 6.63
CA GLU A 81 11.65 9.48 6.42
C GLU A 81 13.07 8.95 6.69
N ASP A 82 13.31 7.66 6.36
CA ASP A 82 14.60 6.98 6.55
C ASP A 82 15.03 6.83 8.00
N LYS A 83 14.13 7.02 8.96
CA LYS A 83 14.48 6.97 10.39
C LYS A 83 14.47 5.56 10.97
N ILE A 84 13.86 4.60 10.27
CA ILE A 84 13.73 3.23 10.76
C ILE A 84 13.98 2.24 9.62
N SER A 85 14.27 1.00 10.01
CA SER A 85 14.48 -0.09 9.06
C SER A 85 13.66 -1.30 9.51
N PRO A 86 12.39 -1.39 9.07
CA PRO A 86 11.56 -2.53 9.45
C PRO A 86 12.15 -3.86 8.99
N CYS A 87 12.06 -4.88 9.83
CA CYS A 87 12.46 -6.24 9.50
C CYS A 87 11.23 -7.11 9.32
N ALA A 88 11.22 -7.96 8.29
CA ALA A 88 10.12 -8.87 8.06
C ALA A 88 10.04 -9.92 9.17
N ASP A 89 8.95 -9.91 9.94
CA ASP A 89 8.71 -10.88 11.01
C ASP A 89 7.92 -12.07 10.48
N LYS A 90 7.04 -11.84 9.52
CA LYS A 90 6.17 -12.90 9.00
C LYS A 90 5.53 -12.51 7.67
N VAL A 91 5.05 -13.53 6.97
CA VAL A 91 4.17 -13.38 5.81
C VAL A 91 2.73 -13.32 6.33
N VAL A 92 1.93 -12.41 5.78
CA VAL A 92 0.55 -12.21 6.22
C VAL A 92 -0.40 -12.53 5.06
N PRO A 93 -1.45 -13.35 5.27
CA PRO A 93 -2.44 -13.56 4.21
C PRO A 93 -3.27 -12.31 3.99
N ARG A 94 -3.64 -12.07 2.72
CA ARG A 94 -4.41 -10.87 2.39
C ARG A 94 -5.77 -10.84 3.10
N GLU A 95 -6.35 -12.00 3.40
CA GLU A 95 -7.62 -12.09 4.11
C GLU A 95 -7.53 -11.48 5.51
N TYR A 96 -6.40 -11.66 6.18
CA TYR A 96 -6.19 -11.06 7.50
C TYR A 96 -6.19 -9.52 7.40
N ILE A 97 -5.53 -8.99 6.37
CA ILE A 97 -5.44 -7.54 6.17
C ILE A 97 -6.80 -6.93 5.84
N LEU A 98 -7.66 -7.67 5.14
CA LEU A 98 -8.97 -7.17 4.69
C LEU A 98 -10.11 -7.50 5.65
N GLU A 99 -10.06 -8.65 6.31
CA GLU A 99 -11.23 -9.21 6.99
C GLU A 99 -11.09 -9.38 8.50
N SER A 100 -9.91 -9.11 9.09
CA SER A 100 -9.76 -9.21 10.54
C SER A 100 -10.64 -8.17 11.25
N GLU A 101 -10.90 -8.40 12.54
CA GLU A 101 -11.68 -7.46 13.33
C GLU A 101 -11.06 -6.05 13.32
N SER A 102 -9.73 -5.98 13.46
CA SER A 102 -9.04 -4.70 13.42
C SER A 102 -9.17 -4.03 12.06
N ALA A 103 -9.10 -4.81 10.97
CA ALA A 103 -9.24 -4.29 9.62
C ALA A 103 -10.63 -3.68 9.40
N LYS A 104 -11.66 -4.35 9.91
CA LYS A 104 -13.03 -3.86 9.80
C LYS A 104 -13.23 -2.56 10.56
N LYS A 105 -12.63 -2.45 11.74
CA LYS A 105 -12.73 -1.24 12.57
C LYS A 105 -12.12 -0.03 11.89
N VAL A 106 -11.05 -0.22 11.12
CA VAL A 106 -10.35 0.89 10.44
C VAL A 106 -10.69 0.97 8.95
N LYS A 107 -11.70 0.24 8.52
CA LYS A 107 -12.26 0.29 7.16
C LYS A 107 -11.22 0.01 6.07
N THR A 108 -10.38 -0.99 6.29
CA THR A 108 -9.31 -1.31 5.35
C THR A 108 -9.85 -1.65 3.95
N LEU A 109 -10.91 -2.44 3.87
CA LEU A 109 -11.49 -2.81 2.58
C LEU A 109 -11.96 -1.57 1.80
N GLU A 110 -12.69 -0.68 2.44
CA GLU A 110 -13.21 0.52 1.80
C GLU A 110 -12.08 1.42 1.32
N ARG A 111 -11.05 1.62 2.16
CA ARG A 111 -9.88 2.43 1.80
C ARG A 111 -9.10 1.81 0.65
N TYR A 112 -8.94 0.49 0.65
CA TYR A 112 -8.28 -0.26 -0.40
C TYR A 112 -9.02 -0.10 -1.74
N LEU A 113 -10.35 -0.26 -1.73
CA LEU A 113 -11.14 -0.14 -2.95
C LEU A 113 -11.10 1.28 -3.52
N LEU A 114 -11.12 2.29 -2.65
CA LEU A 114 -10.99 3.69 -3.08
C LEU A 114 -9.64 3.94 -3.75
N LEU A 115 -8.56 3.50 -3.11
CA LEU A 115 -7.21 3.67 -3.67
C LEU A 115 -7.07 2.93 -4.99
N LYS A 116 -7.53 1.68 -5.05
CA LYS A 116 -7.45 0.86 -6.26
C LYS A 116 -8.20 1.51 -7.43
N ASN A 117 -9.39 2.05 -7.17
CA ASN A 117 -10.17 2.73 -8.20
C ASN A 117 -9.40 3.94 -8.75
N ARG A 118 -8.79 4.73 -7.89
CA ARG A 118 -8.00 5.90 -8.30
C ARG A 118 -6.78 5.48 -9.12
N VAL A 119 -6.06 4.45 -8.66
CA VAL A 119 -4.89 3.93 -9.36
C VAL A 119 -5.27 3.43 -10.75
N ASN A 120 -6.35 2.66 -10.85
CA ASN A 120 -6.80 2.14 -12.13
C ASN A 120 -7.15 3.27 -13.12
N LYS A 121 -7.80 4.32 -12.64
CA LYS A 121 -8.13 5.46 -13.50
C LYS A 121 -6.89 6.18 -14.01
N ILE A 122 -5.88 6.34 -13.16
CA ILE A 122 -4.62 6.98 -13.55
C ILE A 122 -3.90 6.16 -14.61
N ILE A 123 -3.82 4.84 -14.38
CA ILE A 123 -3.16 3.93 -15.33
C ILE A 123 -3.89 3.90 -16.67
N ASP A 124 -5.21 3.82 -16.65
CA ASP A 124 -6.03 3.79 -17.87
C ASP A 124 -5.83 5.06 -18.70
N ARG A 125 -5.74 6.22 -18.06
CA ARG A 125 -5.49 7.48 -18.77
C ARG A 125 -4.14 7.50 -19.45
N LYS A 126 -3.11 6.91 -18.82
CA LYS A 126 -1.77 6.84 -19.40
C LYS A 126 -1.73 5.92 -20.61
N GLU A 127 -2.53 4.86 -20.59
CA GLU A 127 -2.62 3.91 -21.72
C GLU A 127 -3.35 4.51 -22.92
N ASP A 128 -4.23 5.48 -22.69
CA ASP A 128 -5.01 6.15 -23.72
C ASP A 128 -4.22 7.24 -24.46
N LEU A 129 -3.02 7.53 -24.03
CA LEU A 129 -2.18 8.55 -24.67
C LEU A 129 -1.28 7.98 -25.82
#